data_b1af45e49ed4b7c082facc369492f5c6
#
_entry.id   b1af45e49ed4b7c082facc369492f5c6
#
_cell.length_a   1.000
_cell.length_b   1.000
_cell.length_c   1.000
_cell.angle_alpha   90.00
_cell.angle_beta   90.00
_cell.angle_gamma   90.00
#
_symmetry.space_group_name_H-M   'P 1'
#
loop_
_entity.id
_entity.type
_entity.pdbx_description
1 polymer ?
#
loop_
_entity_poly.entity_id
_entity_poly.type
_entity_poly.pdbx_seq_one_letter_code
_entity_poly.pdbx_strand_id
1 'polypeptide(L)'
;MYPFVHLNTLENAINKRKLRLCIGALGLFSKLQEKELLESGLRANKSALERHHLFPKAWLMRNGVTEQRNYNQIANFALVKWNDNIVISYKEPKVYLPIYAKRFDDNELEKMHFWHALPENWQEMNYRDFLPERRKLISKVVEEAYKKL
;
A
#
# COMPACT_ATOMS: atom_id res chain seq x y z
N MET A 1 0.48 -3.51 -30.79
CA MET A 1 -0.61 -2.71 -30.19
C MET A 1 -1.12 -3.48 -28.96
N TYR A 2 -0.65 -3.13 -27.77
CA TYR A 2 -1.09 -3.79 -26.54
C TYR A 2 -2.45 -3.21 -26.13
N PRO A 3 -3.43 -4.04 -25.71
CA PRO A 3 -4.74 -3.55 -25.35
C PRO A 3 -4.64 -2.65 -24.11
N PHE A 4 -5.17 -1.44 -24.23
CA PHE A 4 -5.38 -0.52 -23.11
C PHE A 4 -6.17 -1.27 -22.02
N VAL A 5 -5.54 -1.53 -20.89
CA VAL A 5 -6.26 -2.03 -19.72
C VAL A 5 -6.96 -0.81 -19.11
N HIS A 6 -8.26 -0.70 -19.32
CA HIS A 6 -9.06 0.37 -18.76
C HIS A 6 -8.91 0.41 -17.24
N LEU A 7 -8.75 1.60 -16.67
CA LEU A 7 -8.67 1.85 -15.23
C LEU A 7 -9.78 1.12 -14.46
N ASN A 8 -11.00 1.15 -14.99
CA ASN A 8 -12.17 0.42 -14.46
C ASN A 8 -11.98 -1.11 -14.44
N THR A 9 -11.20 -1.66 -15.36
CA THR A 9 -10.94 -3.11 -15.41
C THR A 9 -9.95 -3.53 -14.34
N LEU A 10 -8.92 -2.72 -14.10
CA LEU A 10 -7.94 -2.91 -13.01
C LEU A 10 -8.59 -2.72 -11.64
N GLU A 11 -9.39 -1.68 -11.48
CA GLU A 11 -10.15 -1.44 -10.25
C GLU A 11 -11.12 -2.58 -9.96
N ASN A 12 -11.82 -3.09 -10.97
CA ASN A 12 -12.69 -4.27 -10.85
C ASN A 12 -11.92 -5.56 -10.58
N ALA A 13 -10.73 -5.74 -11.14
CA ALA A 13 -9.88 -6.90 -10.88
C ALA A 13 -9.35 -6.89 -9.44
N ILE A 14 -8.96 -5.73 -8.93
CA ILE A 14 -8.55 -5.51 -7.54
C ILE A 14 -9.73 -5.78 -6.59
N ASN A 15 -10.94 -5.36 -6.96
CA ASN A 15 -12.15 -5.60 -6.19
C ASN A 15 -12.60 -7.07 -6.17
N LYS A 16 -12.51 -7.76 -7.30
CA LYS A 16 -13.09 -9.11 -7.48
C LYS A 16 -12.12 -10.26 -7.18
N ARG A 17 -10.98 -10.04 -6.53
CA ARG A 17 -10.01 -11.11 -6.24
C ARG A 17 -9.54 -11.91 -7.47
N LYS A 18 -9.56 -11.37 -8.67
CA LYS A 18 -8.91 -12.01 -9.82
C LYS A 18 -7.40 -11.88 -9.69
N LEU A 19 -6.86 -12.71 -8.82
CA LEU A 19 -5.54 -12.67 -8.19
C LEU A 19 -4.36 -12.66 -9.18
N ARG A 20 -4.49 -13.22 -10.38
CA ARG A 20 -3.37 -13.40 -11.32
C ARG A 20 -2.90 -12.09 -11.97
N LEU A 21 -3.82 -11.20 -12.32
CA LEU A 21 -3.48 -9.86 -12.82
C LEU A 21 -2.96 -8.97 -11.68
N CYS A 22 -3.51 -9.15 -10.47
CA CYS A 22 -3.07 -8.43 -9.27
C CYS A 22 -1.67 -8.83 -8.81
N ILE A 23 -1.23 -10.10 -9.00
CA ILE A 23 0.13 -10.54 -8.63
C ILE A 23 1.17 -9.86 -9.52
N GLY A 24 0.91 -9.74 -10.83
CA GLY A 24 1.78 -8.99 -11.74
C GLY A 24 1.82 -7.50 -11.40
N ALA A 25 0.65 -6.91 -11.14
CA ALA A 25 0.53 -5.51 -10.73
C ALA A 25 1.17 -5.23 -9.36
N LEU A 26 1.01 -6.13 -8.39
CA LEU A 26 1.69 -6.06 -7.09
C LEU A 26 3.19 -6.27 -7.21
N GLY A 27 3.64 -7.14 -8.11
CA GLY A 27 5.06 -7.34 -8.39
C GLY A 27 5.71 -6.10 -9.01
N LEU A 28 5.02 -5.44 -9.96
CA LEU A 28 5.46 -4.16 -10.52
C LEU A 28 5.43 -3.04 -9.47
N PHE A 29 4.35 -2.95 -8.71
CA PHE A 29 4.19 -1.99 -7.61
C PHE A 29 5.29 -2.18 -6.55
N SER A 30 5.57 -3.42 -6.15
CA SER A 30 6.64 -3.76 -5.23
C SER A 30 8.02 -3.39 -5.79
N LYS A 31 8.31 -3.69 -7.07
CA LYS A 31 9.58 -3.32 -7.71
C LYS A 31 9.78 -1.81 -7.83
N LEU A 32 8.72 -1.06 -8.07
CA LEU A 32 8.78 0.39 -8.13
C LEU A 32 9.03 0.98 -6.74
N GLN A 33 8.37 0.44 -5.72
CA GLN A 33 8.62 0.81 -4.33
C GLN A 33 10.05 0.46 -3.90
N GLU A 34 10.57 -0.71 -4.27
CA GLU A 34 11.94 -1.11 -4.01
C GLU A 34 12.95 -0.14 -4.63
N LYS A 35 12.73 0.31 -5.85
CA LYS A 35 13.65 1.22 -6.54
C LYS A 35 13.75 2.57 -5.82
N GLU A 36 12.65 3.14 -5.37
CA GLU A 36 12.62 4.43 -4.68
C GLU A 36 13.08 4.33 -3.21
N LEU A 37 12.72 3.25 -2.50
CA LEU A 37 13.13 3.02 -1.12
C LEU A 37 14.58 2.56 -0.98
N LEU A 38 15.12 1.84 -1.97
CA LEU A 38 16.47 1.28 -1.93
C LEU A 38 17.55 2.27 -2.35
N GLU A 39 17.22 3.32 -3.12
CA GLU A 39 18.15 4.39 -3.44
C GLU A 39 18.55 5.22 -2.21
N SER A 40 17.78 5.18 -1.14
CA SER A 40 18.11 5.81 0.15
C SER A 40 19.12 5.06 1.03
N GLY A 41 19.93 4.17 0.47
CA GLY A 41 21.03 3.50 1.19
C GLY A 41 20.68 2.19 1.90
N LEU A 42 19.50 1.64 1.66
CA LEU A 42 19.01 0.41 2.30
C LEU A 42 19.56 -0.91 1.73
N ARG A 43 20.43 -0.85 0.74
CA ARG A 43 21.04 -2.05 0.11
C ARG A 43 21.94 -2.89 1.03
N ALA A 44 22.33 -2.37 2.17
CA ALA A 44 23.35 -3.00 3.01
C ALA A 44 22.83 -3.96 4.08
N ASN A 45 21.55 -3.92 4.43
CA ASN A 45 20.98 -4.81 5.43
C ASN A 45 19.82 -5.61 4.85
N LYS A 46 19.93 -6.92 4.85
CA LYS A 46 18.89 -7.91 4.52
C LYS A 46 17.73 -7.90 5.52
N SER A 47 17.19 -6.72 5.79
CA SER A 47 15.96 -6.57 6.55
C SER A 47 14.83 -6.95 5.62
N ALA A 48 14.27 -8.13 5.81
CA ALA A 48 13.16 -8.64 5.02
C ALA A 48 12.02 -7.61 5.03
N LEU A 49 11.58 -7.21 3.83
CA LEU A 49 10.36 -6.43 3.69
C LEU A 49 9.17 -7.34 4.00
N GLU A 50 8.30 -6.90 4.87
CA GLU A 50 7.08 -7.62 5.23
C GLU A 50 5.83 -6.90 4.77
N ARG A 51 4.81 -7.71 4.47
CA ARG A 51 3.47 -7.18 4.22
C ARG A 51 2.87 -6.70 5.54
N HIS A 52 2.70 -5.41 5.62
CA HIS A 52 2.06 -4.75 6.75
C HIS A 52 0.62 -4.38 6.41
N HIS A 53 -0.30 -4.59 7.35
CA HIS A 53 -1.65 -4.03 7.24
C HIS A 53 -1.61 -2.56 7.64
N LEU A 54 -1.91 -1.65 6.71
CA LEU A 54 -1.98 -0.21 6.99
C LEU A 54 -2.97 0.11 8.11
N PHE A 55 -4.13 -0.54 8.07
CA PHE A 55 -5.02 -0.65 9.23
C PHE A 55 -4.76 -2.00 9.88
N PRO A 56 -4.07 -2.04 11.04
CA PRO A 56 -3.64 -3.30 11.64
C PRO A 56 -4.79 -4.24 11.95
N LYS A 57 -4.58 -5.53 11.69
CA LYS A 57 -5.59 -6.58 11.91
C LYS A 57 -6.21 -6.50 13.30
N ALA A 58 -5.38 -6.39 14.34
CA ALA A 58 -5.87 -6.37 15.72
C ALA A 58 -6.73 -5.13 16.02
N TRP A 59 -6.39 -3.98 15.41
CA TRP A 59 -7.22 -2.78 15.50
C TRP A 59 -8.55 -2.96 14.77
N LEU A 60 -8.52 -3.49 13.53
CA LEU A 60 -9.72 -3.76 12.74
C LEU A 60 -10.68 -4.72 13.44
N MET A 61 -10.15 -5.79 14.05
CA MET A 61 -10.97 -6.75 14.80
C MET A 61 -11.68 -6.11 15.98
N ARG A 62 -11.02 -5.21 16.72
CA ARG A 62 -11.63 -4.43 17.82
C ARG A 62 -12.70 -3.46 17.31
N ASN A 63 -12.61 -3.02 16.07
CA ASN A 63 -13.57 -2.12 15.42
C ASN A 63 -14.61 -2.86 14.56
N GLY A 64 -14.83 -4.16 14.82
CA GLY A 64 -15.90 -4.94 14.22
C GLY A 64 -15.60 -5.52 12.83
N VAL A 65 -14.37 -5.40 12.33
CA VAL A 65 -13.94 -6.04 11.08
C VAL A 65 -13.27 -7.37 11.41
N THR A 66 -14.06 -8.40 11.67
CA THR A 66 -13.59 -9.70 12.19
C THR A 66 -13.30 -10.74 11.10
N GLU A 67 -13.95 -10.63 9.94
CA GLU A 67 -13.79 -11.59 8.86
C GLU A 67 -12.46 -11.39 8.11
N GLN A 68 -11.71 -12.49 7.94
CA GLN A 68 -10.42 -12.48 7.27
C GLN A 68 -10.46 -11.85 5.87
N ARG A 69 -11.48 -12.14 5.08
CA ARG A 69 -11.67 -11.57 3.74
C ARG A 69 -11.80 -10.04 3.76
N ASN A 70 -12.26 -9.46 4.86
CA ASN A 70 -12.50 -8.02 4.98
C ASN A 70 -11.24 -7.26 5.40
N TYR A 71 -10.36 -7.81 6.25
CA TYR A 71 -9.11 -7.15 6.61
C TYR A 71 -7.91 -7.55 5.73
N ASN A 72 -7.92 -8.75 5.12
CA ASN A 72 -6.90 -9.20 4.17
C ASN A 72 -7.20 -8.70 2.74
N GLN A 73 -7.30 -7.39 2.60
CA GLN A 73 -7.48 -6.72 1.32
C GLN A 73 -6.15 -6.24 0.76
N ILE A 74 -5.93 -6.36 -0.56
CA ILE A 74 -4.73 -5.82 -1.22
C ILE A 74 -4.56 -4.34 -0.90
N ALA A 75 -5.67 -3.60 -0.95
CA ALA A 75 -5.68 -2.17 -0.61
C ALA A 75 -5.39 -1.87 0.88
N ASN A 76 -5.25 -2.90 1.73
CA ASN A 76 -4.82 -2.73 3.12
C ASN A 76 -3.36 -3.12 3.36
N PHE A 77 -2.63 -3.57 2.33
CA PHE A 77 -1.23 -3.97 2.49
C PHE A 77 -0.26 -2.91 1.97
N ALA A 78 0.85 -2.75 2.68
CA ALA A 78 2.05 -2.08 2.22
C ALA A 78 3.28 -2.91 2.57
N LEU A 79 4.40 -2.65 1.90
CA LEU A 79 5.68 -3.24 2.28
C LEU A 79 6.37 -2.30 3.26
N VAL A 80 6.75 -2.83 4.41
CA VAL A 80 7.51 -2.11 5.45
C VAL A 80 8.66 -2.96 5.94
N LYS A 81 9.65 -2.33 6.57
CA LYS A 81 10.71 -3.06 7.25
C LYS A 81 10.14 -3.88 8.42
N TRP A 82 10.71 -5.06 8.64
CA TRP A 82 10.30 -5.96 9.70
C TRP A 82 10.27 -5.28 11.09
N ASN A 83 11.29 -4.52 11.43
CA ASN A 83 11.34 -3.81 12.71
C ASN A 83 10.20 -2.78 12.85
N ASP A 84 9.88 -2.06 11.79
CA ASP A 84 8.79 -1.08 11.80
C ASP A 84 7.44 -1.79 11.96
N ASN A 85 7.25 -2.93 11.30
CA ASN A 85 6.04 -3.74 11.43
C ASN A 85 5.78 -4.15 12.89
N ILE A 86 6.82 -4.60 13.60
CA ILE A 86 6.71 -4.96 15.04
C ILE A 86 6.34 -3.75 15.88
N VAL A 87 6.96 -2.60 15.66
CA VAL A 87 6.72 -1.37 16.45
C VAL A 87 5.33 -0.79 16.22
N ILE A 88 4.84 -0.85 14.98
CA ILE A 88 3.47 -0.44 14.64
C ILE A 88 2.46 -1.33 15.37
N SER A 89 2.63 -2.65 15.29
CA SER A 89 1.80 -3.65 15.96
C SER A 89 0.28 -3.43 15.75
N TYR A 90 -0.45 -3.06 16.80
CA TYR A 90 -1.90 -2.85 16.80
C TYR A 90 -2.32 -1.38 16.80
N LYS A 91 -1.38 -0.45 16.68
CA LYS A 91 -1.68 1.00 16.74
C LYS A 91 -2.44 1.43 15.49
N GLU A 92 -3.44 2.28 15.67
CA GLU A 92 -4.20 2.83 14.55
C GLU A 92 -3.34 3.77 13.68
N PRO A 93 -3.72 3.96 12.40
CA PRO A 93 -2.92 4.76 11.46
C PRO A 93 -2.63 6.17 11.93
N LYS A 94 -3.60 6.87 12.51
CA LYS A 94 -3.43 8.24 13.03
C LYS A 94 -2.43 8.34 14.18
N VAL A 95 -2.15 7.23 14.88
CA VAL A 95 -1.17 7.20 15.97
C VAL A 95 0.22 6.91 15.46
N TYR A 96 0.38 5.92 14.56
CA TYR A 96 1.73 5.53 14.14
C TYR A 96 2.27 6.38 12.98
N LEU A 97 1.42 6.77 12.02
CA LEU A 97 1.89 7.48 10.83
C LEU A 97 2.65 8.77 11.13
N PRO A 98 2.19 9.66 12.03
CA PRO A 98 2.93 10.88 12.33
C PRO A 98 4.33 10.64 12.91
N ILE A 99 4.54 9.51 13.58
CA ILE A 99 5.85 9.13 14.13
C ILE A 99 6.81 8.79 12.99
N TYR A 100 6.33 8.07 11.98
CA TYR A 100 7.14 7.66 10.83
C TYR A 100 7.33 8.78 9.82
N ALA A 101 6.30 9.62 9.62
CA ALA A 101 6.38 10.77 8.71
C ALA A 101 7.53 11.73 9.06
N LYS A 102 7.87 11.87 10.33
CA LYS A 102 9.01 12.69 10.78
C LYS A 102 10.38 12.22 10.28
N ARG A 103 10.48 11.05 9.69
CA ARG A 103 11.73 10.51 9.12
C ARG A 103 12.00 10.99 7.71
N PHE A 104 11.05 11.65 7.09
CA PHE A 104 11.04 12.03 5.68
C PHE A 104 10.90 13.54 5.57
N ASP A 105 11.53 14.13 4.55
CA ASP A 105 11.19 15.48 4.13
C ASP A 105 9.88 15.51 3.31
N ASP A 106 9.38 16.71 2.98
CA ASP A 106 8.11 16.87 2.29
C ASP A 106 8.10 16.21 0.90
N ASN A 107 9.20 16.27 0.16
CA ASN A 107 9.34 15.66 -1.17
C ASN A 107 9.36 14.13 -1.08
N GLU A 108 10.04 13.59 -0.08
CA GLU A 108 10.05 12.15 0.19
C GLU A 108 8.67 11.64 0.61
N LEU A 109 7.94 12.42 1.43
CA LEU A 109 6.56 12.12 1.83
C LEU A 109 5.62 12.11 0.62
N GLU A 110 5.71 13.10 -0.27
CA GLU A 110 4.91 13.15 -1.49
C GLU A 110 5.17 11.92 -2.37
N LYS A 111 6.43 11.58 -2.60
CA LYS A 111 6.83 10.37 -3.35
C LYS A 111 6.32 9.10 -2.68
N MET A 112 6.45 8.99 -1.36
CA MET A 112 5.94 7.85 -0.61
C MET A 112 4.42 7.72 -0.78
N HIS A 113 3.66 8.80 -0.64
CA HIS A 113 2.22 8.80 -0.84
C HIS A 113 1.84 8.34 -2.24
N PHE A 114 2.52 8.85 -3.26
CA PHE A 114 2.26 8.46 -4.65
C PHE A 114 2.56 6.97 -4.88
N TRP A 115 3.78 6.51 -4.58
CA TRP A 115 4.20 5.13 -4.88
C TRP A 115 3.50 4.08 -4.01
N HIS A 116 3.12 4.43 -2.79
CA HIS A 116 2.31 3.57 -1.93
C HIS A 116 0.80 3.71 -2.19
N ALA A 117 0.42 4.55 -3.14
CA ALA A 117 -0.98 4.82 -3.51
C ALA A 117 -1.83 5.17 -2.27
N LEU A 118 -1.34 6.09 -1.45
CA LEU A 118 -2.02 6.51 -0.23
C LEU A 118 -2.92 7.72 -0.52
N PRO A 119 -4.21 7.66 -0.18
CA PRO A 119 -5.07 8.83 -0.23
C PRO A 119 -4.55 9.94 0.68
N GLU A 120 -4.87 11.18 0.37
CA GLU A 120 -4.58 12.29 1.26
C GLU A 120 -5.30 12.08 2.61
N ASN A 121 -4.60 12.35 3.71
CA ASN A 121 -5.10 12.16 5.07
C ASN A 121 -5.73 10.78 5.36
N TRP A 122 -5.24 9.74 4.66
CA TRP A 122 -5.78 8.39 4.78
C TRP A 122 -5.82 7.84 6.21
N GLN A 123 -4.93 8.30 7.08
CA GLN A 123 -4.86 7.91 8.49
C GLN A 123 -6.09 8.35 9.30
N GLU A 124 -6.81 9.36 8.83
CA GLU A 124 -8.05 9.86 9.44
C GLU A 124 -9.31 9.22 8.84
N MET A 125 -9.16 8.50 7.74
CA MET A 125 -10.28 7.84 7.06
C MET A 125 -10.78 6.64 7.87
N ASN A 126 -12.07 6.37 7.79
CA ASN A 126 -12.52 5.05 8.22
C ASN A 126 -12.10 3.98 7.20
N TYR A 127 -11.93 2.76 7.67
CA TYR A 127 -11.39 1.66 6.87
C TYR A 127 -12.21 1.35 5.60
N ARG A 128 -13.54 1.49 5.67
CA ARG A 128 -14.44 1.15 4.55
C ARG A 128 -14.33 2.15 3.41
N ASP A 129 -14.11 3.43 3.73
CA ASP A 129 -13.93 4.49 2.75
C ASP A 129 -12.49 4.50 2.19
N PHE A 130 -11.51 4.17 3.02
CA PHE A 130 -10.11 4.05 2.62
C PHE A 130 -9.90 3.01 1.51
N LEU A 131 -10.51 1.84 1.60
CA LEU A 131 -10.29 0.75 0.66
C LEU A 131 -10.60 1.12 -0.81
N PRO A 132 -11.78 1.67 -1.15
CA PRO A 132 -12.07 2.06 -2.54
C PRO A 132 -11.18 3.19 -3.04
N GLU A 133 -10.88 4.18 -2.22
CA GLU A 133 -10.01 5.28 -2.63
C GLU A 133 -8.58 4.80 -2.93
N ARG A 134 -8.03 3.95 -2.06
CA ARG A 134 -6.71 3.38 -2.32
C ARG A 134 -6.68 2.47 -3.55
N ARG A 135 -7.74 1.70 -3.83
CA ARG A 135 -7.82 0.88 -5.05
C ARG A 135 -7.74 1.72 -6.32
N LYS A 136 -8.39 2.88 -6.34
CA LYS A 136 -8.29 3.85 -7.46
C LYS A 136 -6.85 4.34 -7.64
N LEU A 137 -6.17 4.66 -6.55
CA LEU A 137 -4.78 5.12 -6.61
C LEU A 137 -3.82 4.00 -7.02
N ILE A 138 -4.00 2.77 -6.54
CA ILE A 138 -3.21 1.61 -6.97
C ILE A 138 -3.36 1.41 -8.49
N SER A 139 -4.57 1.51 -9.03
CA SER A 139 -4.77 1.36 -10.47
C SER A 139 -4.05 2.44 -11.28
N LYS A 140 -3.99 3.69 -10.81
CA LYS A 140 -3.22 4.77 -11.42
C LYS A 140 -1.73 4.51 -11.40
N VAL A 141 -1.18 4.07 -10.26
CA VAL A 141 0.25 3.73 -10.15
C VAL A 141 0.62 2.59 -11.09
N VAL A 142 -0.23 1.56 -11.19
CA VAL A 142 -0.02 0.45 -12.13
C VAL A 142 -0.07 0.93 -13.59
N GLU A 143 -1.00 1.81 -13.93
CA GLU A 143 -1.08 2.40 -15.27
C GLU A 143 0.17 3.22 -15.60
N GLU A 144 0.65 4.06 -14.69
CA GLU A 144 1.88 4.84 -14.88
C GLU A 144 3.12 3.94 -15.02
N ALA A 145 3.19 2.87 -14.25
CA ALA A 145 4.25 1.88 -14.40
C ALA A 145 4.22 1.19 -15.77
N TYR A 146 3.03 0.86 -16.24
CA TYR A 146 2.85 0.22 -17.55
C TYR A 146 3.25 1.11 -18.73
N LYS A 147 3.00 2.43 -18.63
CA LYS A 147 3.40 3.40 -19.67
C LYS A 147 4.94 3.54 -19.81
N LYS A 148 5.68 3.15 -18.79
CA LYS A 148 7.15 3.23 -18.73
C LYS A 148 7.86 1.95 -19.19
N LEU A 149 7.11 0.88 -19.50
CA LEU A 149 7.61 -0.38 -20.04
C LEU A 149 7.58 -0.37 -21.58
#